data_962cd568da92be9db69f4e2a2c5056b6
#
_entry.id   962cd568da92be9db69f4e2a2c5056b6
#
_cell.length_a   1.000
_cell.length_b   1.000
_cell.length_c   1.000
_cell.angle_alpha   90.00
_cell.angle_beta   90.00
_cell.angle_gamma   90.00
#
_symmetry.space_group_name_H-M   'P 1'
#
loop_
_entity.id
_entity.type
_entity.pdbx_description
1 polymer ?
#
loop_
_entity_poly.entity_id
_entity_poly.type
_entity_poly.pdbx_seq_one_letter_code
_entity_poly.pdbx_strand_id
1 'polypeptide(L)'
;MDWTSHLNSLLSTQVPALPSPGMVRLYLVLSWALVLAALGLWSLQRWVPQGKPVWRWAVPAALALWAAWPGALSPTYWLGLAFQAPSLLSSVLCCLFLLRQFKLVVLPAERCEAPWYFGVGGIVLGWSLLLDTFAMWPVSLYALGFSPVALAVVALVACLSWLLAGPRPSARNISFLLVAVLLLQVLLRLPTGNLWDALLDPWLWIVLQLEGLQRGLRRFRSSQS
;
A
#
# COMPACT_ATOMS: atom_id res chain seq x y z
N MET A 1 9.05 22.04 21.95
CA MET A 1 8.31 21.49 20.79
C MET A 1 6.85 21.63 21.12
N ASP A 2 6.13 22.51 20.43
CA ASP A 2 4.79 22.92 20.84
C ASP A 2 3.76 21.95 20.28
N TRP A 3 3.23 21.07 21.13
CA TRP A 3 2.25 20.05 20.72
C TRP A 3 0.98 20.64 20.10
N THR A 4 0.62 21.86 20.51
CA THR A 4 -0.55 22.57 19.98
C THR A 4 -0.33 23.00 18.52
N SER A 5 0.87 23.43 18.16
CA SER A 5 1.21 23.78 16.77
C SER A 5 1.22 22.54 15.87
N HIS A 6 1.70 21.40 16.38
CA HIS A 6 1.63 20.13 15.65
C HIS A 6 0.20 19.64 15.46
N LEU A 7 -0.66 19.69 16.47
CA LEU A 7 -2.06 19.30 16.35
C LEU A 7 -2.80 20.21 15.36
N ASN A 8 -2.56 21.52 15.41
CA ASN A 8 -3.16 22.46 14.47
C ASN A 8 -2.70 22.21 13.02
N SER A 9 -1.42 21.90 12.78
CA SER A 9 -0.93 21.57 11.44
C SER A 9 -1.47 20.22 10.94
N LEU A 10 -1.71 19.27 11.86
CA LEU A 10 -2.32 17.99 11.52
C LEU A 10 -3.80 18.11 11.14
N LEU A 11 -4.50 19.09 11.72
CA LEU A 11 -5.94 19.32 11.51
C LEU A 11 -6.24 20.39 10.47
N SER A 12 -5.24 21.20 10.07
CA SER A 12 -5.41 22.28 9.11
C SER A 12 -5.34 21.78 7.67
N THR A 13 -6.32 22.13 6.86
CA THR A 13 -6.33 21.92 5.41
C THR A 13 -5.62 23.03 4.63
N GLN A 14 -5.42 24.20 5.25
CA GLN A 14 -4.78 25.36 4.60
C GLN A 14 -3.25 25.27 4.58
N VAL A 15 -2.67 24.61 5.59
CA VAL A 15 -1.22 24.35 5.66
C VAL A 15 -1.01 22.88 5.99
N PRO A 16 -1.02 22.00 4.98
CA PRO A 16 -0.84 20.58 5.20
C PRO A 16 0.55 20.31 5.79
N ALA A 17 0.61 19.47 6.84
CA ALA A 17 1.88 19.02 7.39
C ALA A 17 2.56 18.10 6.36
N LEU A 18 3.66 18.57 5.80
CA LEU A 18 4.46 17.79 4.86
C LEU A 18 5.55 17.01 5.60
N PRO A 19 5.94 15.82 5.11
CA PRO A 19 7.04 15.07 5.67
C PRO A 19 8.37 15.80 5.44
N SER A 20 9.35 15.58 6.33
CA SER A 20 10.68 16.14 6.13
C SER A 20 11.36 15.52 4.90
N PRO A 21 12.18 16.28 4.13
CA PRO A 21 12.83 15.75 2.93
C PRO A 21 13.71 14.52 3.19
N GLY A 22 14.34 14.44 4.37
CA GLY A 22 15.13 13.29 4.77
C GLY A 22 14.27 12.03 4.96
N MET A 23 13.09 12.17 5.58
CA MET A 23 12.14 11.07 5.76
C MET A 23 11.57 10.57 4.43
N VAL A 24 11.26 11.50 3.51
CA VAL A 24 10.78 11.14 2.15
C VAL A 24 11.83 10.34 1.40
N ARG A 25 13.10 10.80 1.44
CA ARG A 25 14.21 10.10 0.78
C ARG A 25 14.45 8.72 1.38
N LEU A 26 14.46 8.61 2.70
CA LEU A 26 14.60 7.32 3.40
C LEU A 26 13.46 6.38 3.04
N TYR A 27 12.24 6.89 3.07
CA TYR A 27 11.04 6.11 2.72
C TYR A 27 11.08 5.62 1.27
N LEU A 28 11.49 6.48 0.32
CA LEU A 28 11.63 6.13 -1.09
C LEU A 28 12.53 4.90 -1.27
N VAL A 29 13.69 4.90 -0.60
CA VAL A 29 14.66 3.79 -0.67
C VAL A 29 14.08 2.54 -0.02
N LEU A 30 13.54 2.65 1.20
CA LEU A 30 13.00 1.50 1.93
C LEU A 30 11.79 0.88 1.24
N SER A 31 10.87 1.69 0.73
CA SER A 31 9.66 1.19 0.07
C SER A 31 9.98 0.45 -1.23
N TRP A 32 10.86 0.99 -2.07
CA TRP A 32 11.29 0.29 -3.29
C TRP A 32 12.12 -0.95 -2.99
N ALA A 33 12.98 -0.93 -1.95
CA ALA A 33 13.70 -2.12 -1.50
C ALA A 33 12.74 -3.24 -1.08
N LEU A 34 11.68 -2.92 -0.32
CA LEU A 34 10.64 -3.87 0.08
C LEU A 34 9.87 -4.42 -1.13
N VAL A 35 9.46 -3.56 -2.05
CA VAL A 35 8.70 -3.96 -3.25
C VAL A 35 9.56 -4.87 -4.14
N LEU A 36 10.79 -4.49 -4.43
CA LEU A 36 11.69 -5.29 -5.28
C LEU A 36 12.06 -6.63 -4.63
N ALA A 37 12.32 -6.65 -3.32
CA ALA A 37 12.56 -7.88 -2.58
C ALA A 37 11.34 -8.82 -2.62
N ALA A 38 10.14 -8.27 -2.41
CA ALA A 38 8.89 -9.04 -2.45
C ALA A 38 8.61 -9.59 -3.85
N LEU A 39 8.76 -8.77 -4.90
CA LEU A 39 8.61 -9.19 -6.29
C LEU A 39 9.63 -10.25 -6.69
N GLY A 40 10.90 -10.09 -6.29
CA GLY A 40 11.94 -11.07 -6.55
C GLY A 40 11.67 -12.41 -5.89
N LEU A 41 11.23 -12.40 -4.63
CA LEU A 41 10.85 -13.63 -3.92
C LEU A 41 9.62 -14.28 -4.53
N TRP A 42 8.59 -13.51 -4.85
CA TRP A 42 7.38 -14.00 -5.51
C TRP A 42 7.70 -14.63 -6.87
N SER A 43 8.51 -13.95 -7.70
CA SER A 43 8.95 -14.45 -9.00
C SER A 43 9.73 -15.74 -8.88
N LEU A 44 10.68 -15.80 -7.91
CA LEU A 44 11.45 -17.00 -7.64
C LEU A 44 10.56 -18.19 -7.28
N GLN A 45 9.57 -17.98 -6.41
CA GLN A 45 8.62 -19.02 -6.00
C GLN A 45 7.72 -19.48 -7.15
N ARG A 46 7.38 -18.56 -8.07
CA ARG A 46 6.49 -18.85 -9.20
C ARG A 46 7.19 -19.60 -10.34
N TRP A 47 8.43 -19.21 -10.64
CA TRP A 47 9.16 -19.70 -11.82
C TRP A 47 10.19 -20.78 -11.48
N VAL A 48 10.72 -20.81 -10.25
CA VAL A 48 11.74 -21.76 -9.78
C VAL A 48 11.30 -22.40 -8.46
N PRO A 49 10.17 -23.15 -8.42
CA PRO A 49 9.60 -23.67 -7.18
C PRO A 49 10.54 -24.69 -6.48
N GLN A 50 11.38 -25.37 -7.25
CA GLN A 50 12.36 -26.35 -6.75
C GLN A 50 13.75 -25.76 -6.46
N GLY A 51 13.88 -24.42 -6.48
CA GLY A 51 15.13 -23.72 -6.22
C GLY A 51 15.69 -24.02 -4.82
N LYS A 52 17.02 -24.00 -4.70
CA LYS A 52 17.70 -24.20 -3.41
C LYS A 52 17.18 -23.21 -2.37
N PRO A 53 17.00 -23.63 -1.10
CA PRO A 53 16.45 -22.75 -0.06
C PRO A 53 17.27 -21.46 0.15
N VAL A 54 18.57 -21.47 -0.15
CA VAL A 54 19.44 -20.29 -0.07
C VAL A 54 18.97 -19.16 -0.98
N TRP A 55 18.42 -19.46 -2.16
CA TRP A 55 17.94 -18.43 -3.09
C TRP A 55 16.75 -17.64 -2.56
N ARG A 56 15.96 -18.23 -1.66
CA ARG A 56 14.81 -17.56 -1.01
C ARG A 56 15.25 -16.41 -0.11
N TRP A 57 16.50 -16.42 0.36
CA TRP A 57 17.08 -15.35 1.14
C TRP A 57 17.99 -14.44 0.29
N ALA A 58 18.81 -15.06 -0.55
CA ALA A 58 19.82 -14.36 -1.34
C ALA A 58 19.21 -13.39 -2.35
N VAL A 59 18.15 -13.79 -3.08
CA VAL A 59 17.54 -12.96 -4.12
C VAL A 59 16.86 -11.72 -3.53
N PRO A 60 15.97 -11.82 -2.52
CA PRO A 60 15.37 -10.64 -1.89
C PRO A 60 16.42 -9.71 -1.25
N ALA A 61 17.43 -10.28 -0.57
CA ALA A 61 18.49 -9.50 0.04
C ALA A 61 19.32 -8.75 -1.01
N ALA A 62 19.73 -9.41 -2.09
CA ALA A 62 20.47 -8.79 -3.18
C ALA A 62 19.68 -7.65 -3.84
N LEU A 63 18.39 -7.85 -4.09
CA LEU A 63 17.52 -6.81 -4.68
C LEU A 63 17.33 -5.64 -3.72
N ALA A 64 17.15 -5.90 -2.43
CA ALA A 64 17.03 -4.84 -1.42
C ALA A 64 18.33 -4.03 -1.31
N LEU A 65 19.48 -4.69 -1.29
CA LEU A 65 20.79 -4.02 -1.26
C LEU A 65 21.04 -3.22 -2.55
N TRP A 66 20.69 -3.75 -3.70
CA TRP A 66 20.77 -3.02 -4.97
C TRP A 66 19.85 -1.79 -4.98
N ALA A 67 18.63 -1.93 -4.48
CA ALA A 67 17.70 -0.80 -4.33
C ALA A 67 18.23 0.28 -3.39
N ALA A 68 18.92 -0.12 -2.34
CA ALA A 68 19.53 0.80 -1.36
C ALA A 68 20.85 1.44 -1.85
N TRP A 69 21.39 1.00 -3.01
CA TRP A 69 22.64 1.54 -3.55
C TRP A 69 22.49 3.03 -3.89
N PRO A 70 23.47 3.88 -3.57
CA PRO A 70 23.38 5.30 -3.89
C PRO A 70 23.57 5.58 -5.39
N GLY A 71 22.90 6.63 -5.90
CA GLY A 71 23.09 7.16 -7.24
C GLY A 71 22.35 6.42 -8.35
N ALA A 72 22.69 6.74 -9.60
CA ALA A 72 21.98 6.29 -10.81
C ALA A 72 22.10 4.79 -11.11
N LEU A 73 22.97 4.06 -10.42
CA LEU A 73 23.06 2.59 -10.55
C LEU A 73 21.97 1.87 -9.76
N SER A 74 21.29 2.57 -8.86
CA SER A 74 20.18 2.02 -8.10
C SER A 74 18.89 2.01 -8.92
N PRO A 75 18.10 0.91 -8.91
CA PRO A 75 16.76 0.91 -9.47
C PRO A 75 15.84 1.92 -8.79
N THR A 76 16.04 2.19 -7.50
CA THR A 76 15.24 3.19 -6.74
C THR A 76 15.38 4.59 -7.32
N TYR A 77 16.55 4.95 -7.87
CA TYR A 77 16.75 6.24 -8.52
C TYR A 77 15.79 6.40 -9.72
N TRP A 78 15.75 5.42 -10.61
CA TRP A 78 14.91 5.48 -11.81
C TRP A 78 13.43 5.27 -11.51
N LEU A 79 13.12 4.34 -10.62
CA LEU A 79 11.74 4.09 -10.19
C LEU A 79 11.18 5.29 -9.43
N GLY A 80 12.00 5.95 -8.61
CA GLY A 80 11.61 7.16 -7.90
C GLY A 80 11.35 8.34 -8.82
N LEU A 81 12.12 8.48 -9.92
CA LEU A 81 11.88 9.50 -10.94
C LEU A 81 10.61 9.23 -11.75
N ALA A 82 10.34 7.97 -12.09
CA ALA A 82 9.21 7.59 -12.94
C ALA A 82 7.88 7.49 -12.18
N PHE A 83 7.90 6.98 -10.95
CA PHE A 83 6.70 6.57 -10.21
C PHE A 83 6.63 7.11 -8.78
N GLN A 84 7.61 7.90 -8.36
CA GLN A 84 7.75 8.36 -6.98
C GLN A 84 7.93 7.19 -6.00
N ALA A 85 7.46 7.34 -4.75
CA ALA A 85 7.50 6.28 -3.75
C ALA A 85 6.21 5.43 -3.80
N PRO A 86 6.32 4.10 -3.61
CA PRO A 86 5.14 3.25 -3.38
C PRO A 86 4.29 3.75 -2.21
N SER A 87 3.00 3.40 -2.22
CA SER A 87 2.11 3.75 -1.11
C SER A 87 2.54 3.08 0.20
N LEU A 88 2.13 3.66 1.33
CA LEU A 88 2.34 3.02 2.64
C LEU A 88 1.68 1.65 2.69
N LEU A 89 0.47 1.53 2.12
CA LEU A 89 -0.26 0.27 2.08
C LEU A 89 0.52 -0.79 1.30
N SER A 90 1.02 -0.48 0.10
CA SER A 90 1.86 -1.38 -0.70
C SER A 90 3.12 -1.79 0.04
N SER A 91 3.80 -0.85 0.67
CA SER A 91 5.03 -1.10 1.43
C SER A 91 4.78 -2.02 2.62
N VAL A 92 3.69 -1.80 3.38
CA VAL A 92 3.30 -2.66 4.51
C VAL A 92 2.89 -4.05 4.03
N LEU A 93 2.14 -4.15 2.93
CA LEU A 93 1.77 -5.45 2.35
C LEU A 93 3.00 -6.24 1.90
N CYS A 94 3.97 -5.60 1.21
CA CYS A 94 5.23 -6.24 0.83
C CYS A 94 6.05 -6.67 2.05
N CYS A 95 6.12 -5.83 3.09
CA CYS A 95 6.78 -6.15 4.34
C CYS A 95 6.13 -7.38 5.01
N LEU A 96 4.81 -7.40 5.16
CA LEU A 96 4.07 -8.52 5.73
C LEU A 96 4.25 -9.81 4.91
N PHE A 97 4.26 -9.70 3.57
CA PHE A 97 4.56 -10.83 2.68
C PHE A 97 5.94 -11.41 2.98
N LEU A 98 6.99 -10.58 3.05
CA LEU A 98 8.35 -11.01 3.35
C LEU A 98 8.45 -11.63 4.75
N LEU A 99 7.90 -10.96 5.78
CA LEU A 99 7.90 -11.45 7.15
C LEU A 99 7.23 -12.83 7.28
N ARG A 100 6.12 -13.03 6.57
CA ARG A 100 5.41 -14.31 6.52
C ARG A 100 6.25 -15.40 5.83
N GLN A 101 6.86 -15.07 4.70
CA GLN A 101 7.68 -16.04 3.94
C GLN A 101 8.91 -16.47 4.73
N PHE A 102 9.48 -15.59 5.51
CA PHE A 102 10.61 -15.87 6.39
C PHE A 102 10.21 -16.43 7.76
N LYS A 103 8.91 -16.68 8.00
CA LYS A 103 8.37 -17.20 9.27
C LYS A 103 8.71 -16.33 10.49
N LEU A 104 8.96 -15.04 10.27
CA LEU A 104 9.24 -14.08 11.34
C LEU A 104 7.98 -13.65 12.08
N VAL A 105 6.82 -13.79 11.43
CA VAL A 105 5.50 -13.52 12.01
C VAL A 105 4.61 -14.73 11.75
N VAL A 106 4.02 -15.27 12.81
CA VAL A 106 3.01 -16.32 12.73
C VAL A 106 1.66 -15.65 12.52
N LEU A 107 1.37 -15.30 11.27
CA LEU A 107 0.01 -14.92 10.90
C LEU A 107 -0.81 -16.20 10.68
N PRO A 108 -2.09 -16.24 11.08
CA PRO A 108 -2.96 -17.39 10.81
C PRO A 108 -2.87 -17.78 9.34
N ALA A 109 -2.73 -19.11 9.10
CA ALA A 109 -2.54 -19.67 7.75
C ALA A 109 -3.78 -19.51 6.84
N GLU A 110 -4.88 -19.02 7.39
CA GLU A 110 -6.06 -18.70 6.62
C GLU A 110 -5.71 -17.72 5.51
N ARG A 111 -6.08 -18.09 4.28
CA ARG A 111 -5.94 -17.22 3.13
C ARG A 111 -6.62 -15.89 3.47
N CYS A 112 -5.83 -14.85 3.71
CA CYS A 112 -6.32 -13.50 3.88
C CYS A 112 -6.90 -13.02 2.53
N GLU A 113 -8.02 -13.65 2.12
CA GLU A 113 -8.77 -13.13 0.98
C GLU A 113 -9.43 -11.85 1.45
N ALA A 114 -8.90 -10.75 0.94
CA ALA A 114 -9.51 -9.46 1.17
C ALA A 114 -10.99 -9.53 0.76
N PRO A 115 -11.92 -9.10 1.60
CA PRO A 115 -13.30 -8.97 1.19
C PRO A 115 -13.40 -8.19 -0.12
N TRP A 116 -14.23 -8.65 -1.03
CA TRP A 116 -14.33 -8.12 -2.39
C TRP A 116 -14.56 -6.60 -2.44
N TYR A 117 -15.26 -6.06 -1.44
CA TYR A 117 -15.58 -4.64 -1.37
C TYR A 117 -14.35 -3.74 -1.16
N PHE A 118 -13.29 -4.22 -0.50
CA PHE A 118 -12.02 -3.48 -0.43
C PHE A 118 -11.33 -3.38 -1.79
N GLY A 119 -11.34 -4.48 -2.56
CA GLY A 119 -10.82 -4.48 -3.92
C GLY A 119 -11.60 -3.52 -4.82
N VAL A 120 -12.93 -3.59 -4.78
CA VAL A 120 -13.79 -2.69 -5.55
C VAL A 120 -13.60 -1.25 -5.09
N GLY A 121 -13.55 -0.98 -3.78
CA GLY A 121 -13.29 0.36 -3.24
C GLY A 121 -11.96 0.95 -3.73
N GLY A 122 -10.89 0.17 -3.72
CA GLY A 122 -9.59 0.60 -4.25
C GLY A 122 -9.60 0.85 -5.76
N ILE A 123 -10.31 0.01 -6.54
CA ILE A 123 -10.46 0.21 -7.99
C ILE A 123 -11.23 1.51 -8.27
N VAL A 124 -12.37 1.72 -7.59
CA VAL A 124 -13.21 2.93 -7.74
C VAL A 124 -12.43 4.17 -7.32
N LEU A 125 -11.72 4.12 -6.19
CA LEU A 125 -10.89 5.22 -5.73
C LEU A 125 -9.82 5.59 -6.78
N GLY A 126 -9.12 4.60 -7.32
CA GLY A 126 -8.09 4.85 -8.35
C GLY A 126 -8.65 5.48 -9.62
N TRP A 127 -9.80 5.01 -10.11
CA TRP A 127 -10.48 5.65 -11.24
C TRP A 127 -10.94 7.06 -10.91
N SER A 128 -11.47 7.29 -9.71
CA SER A 128 -11.91 8.61 -9.27
C SER A 128 -10.75 9.61 -9.20
N LEU A 129 -9.59 9.19 -8.66
CA LEU A 129 -8.39 10.01 -8.62
C LEU A 129 -7.82 10.28 -10.02
N LEU A 130 -7.88 9.29 -10.92
CA LEU A 130 -7.48 9.47 -12.31
C LEU A 130 -8.36 10.48 -13.03
N LEU A 131 -9.69 10.42 -12.86
CA LEU A 131 -10.62 11.38 -13.44
C LEU A 131 -10.44 12.79 -12.84
N ASP A 132 -10.08 12.88 -11.55
CA ASP A 132 -9.77 14.14 -10.89
C ASP A 132 -8.52 14.81 -11.50
N THR A 133 -7.49 14.04 -11.86
CA THR A 133 -6.29 14.58 -12.55
C THR A 133 -6.61 15.17 -13.92
N PHE A 134 -7.67 14.74 -14.57
CA PHE A 134 -8.18 15.34 -15.83
C PHE A 134 -9.21 16.46 -15.61
N ALA A 135 -9.38 16.92 -14.37
CA ALA A 135 -10.37 17.94 -14.00
C ALA A 135 -11.81 17.60 -14.43
N MET A 136 -12.15 16.31 -14.48
CA MET A 136 -13.50 15.86 -14.85
C MET A 136 -14.52 15.96 -13.69
N TRP A 137 -14.05 16.27 -12.49
CA TRP A 137 -14.88 16.47 -11.30
C TRP A 137 -14.95 17.96 -10.93
N PRO A 138 -16.11 18.43 -10.45
CA PRO A 138 -16.26 19.83 -10.01
C PRO A 138 -15.51 20.14 -8.70
N VAL A 139 -15.15 19.12 -7.94
CA VAL A 139 -14.42 19.22 -6.66
C VAL A 139 -13.17 18.38 -6.75
N SER A 140 -12.00 18.91 -6.38
CA SER A 140 -10.77 18.15 -6.37
C SER A 140 -10.78 17.10 -5.27
N LEU A 141 -10.94 15.83 -5.67
CA LEU A 141 -10.89 14.69 -4.78
C LEU A 141 -9.49 14.50 -4.19
N TYR A 142 -8.45 14.76 -4.99
CA TYR A 142 -7.07 14.67 -4.53
C TYR A 142 -6.77 15.62 -3.38
N ALA A 143 -7.26 16.86 -3.46
CA ALA A 143 -7.10 17.86 -2.40
C ALA A 143 -7.75 17.43 -1.07
N LEU A 144 -8.85 16.67 -1.11
CA LEU A 144 -9.49 16.13 0.09
C LEU A 144 -8.57 15.17 0.85
N GLY A 145 -7.61 14.53 0.19
CA GLY A 145 -6.64 13.62 0.84
C GLY A 145 -5.72 14.31 1.86
N PHE A 146 -5.59 15.63 1.83
CA PHE A 146 -4.88 16.40 2.85
C PHE A 146 -5.78 16.77 4.04
N SER A 147 -7.09 16.56 3.93
CA SER A 147 -8.06 16.98 4.94
C SER A 147 -8.27 15.92 6.02
N PRO A 148 -8.63 16.32 7.26
CA PRO A 148 -9.02 15.39 8.31
C PRO A 148 -10.31 14.63 7.95
N VAL A 149 -11.12 15.14 7.03
CA VAL A 149 -12.35 14.48 6.56
C VAL A 149 -12.02 13.17 5.86
N ALA A 150 -11.00 13.13 4.99
CA ALA A 150 -10.57 11.90 4.34
C ALA A 150 -10.08 10.85 5.35
N LEU A 151 -9.31 11.28 6.36
CA LEU A 151 -8.89 10.42 7.46
C LEU A 151 -10.09 9.83 8.22
N ALA A 152 -11.06 10.67 8.56
CA ALA A 152 -12.27 10.26 9.27
C ALA A 152 -13.09 9.26 8.45
N VAL A 153 -13.26 9.50 7.14
CA VAL A 153 -13.98 8.59 6.23
C VAL A 153 -13.28 7.22 6.15
N VAL A 154 -11.97 7.19 5.94
CA VAL A 154 -11.25 5.91 5.85
C VAL A 154 -11.23 5.19 7.21
N ALA A 155 -11.09 5.90 8.32
CA ALA A 155 -11.20 5.34 9.67
C ALA A 155 -12.59 4.75 9.90
N LEU A 156 -13.65 5.44 9.50
CA LEU A 156 -15.02 4.95 9.58
C LEU A 156 -15.21 3.68 8.75
N VAL A 157 -14.71 3.64 7.52
CA VAL A 157 -14.75 2.45 6.66
C VAL A 157 -14.00 1.28 7.32
N ALA A 158 -12.83 1.51 7.92
CA ALA A 158 -12.10 0.48 8.65
C ALA A 158 -12.87 -0.04 9.87
N CYS A 159 -13.47 0.86 10.66
CA CYS A 159 -14.30 0.51 11.83
C CYS A 159 -15.55 -0.27 11.42
N LEU A 160 -16.28 0.20 10.43
CA LEU A 160 -17.49 -0.48 9.93
C LEU A 160 -17.14 -1.86 9.38
N SER A 161 -16.06 -1.96 8.62
CA SER A 161 -15.58 -3.25 8.11
C SER A 161 -15.21 -4.22 9.23
N TRP A 162 -14.61 -3.72 10.31
CA TRP A 162 -14.30 -4.53 11.48
C TRP A 162 -15.56 -4.99 12.21
N LEU A 163 -16.55 -4.11 12.42
CA LEU A 163 -17.83 -4.44 13.06
C LEU A 163 -18.64 -5.44 12.23
N LEU A 164 -18.69 -5.27 10.91
CA LEU A 164 -19.43 -6.12 9.99
C LEU A 164 -18.72 -7.44 9.67
N ALA A 165 -17.43 -7.55 9.99
CA ALA A 165 -16.63 -8.75 9.72
C ALA A 165 -17.17 -10.00 10.43
N GLY A 166 -17.83 -9.83 11.56
CA GLY A 166 -18.29 -10.96 12.37
C GLY A 166 -17.13 -11.89 12.74
N PRO A 167 -17.32 -13.22 12.62
CA PRO A 167 -16.26 -14.19 12.90
C PRO A 167 -15.20 -14.34 11.80
N ARG A 168 -15.24 -13.53 10.73
CA ARG A 168 -14.32 -13.64 9.58
C ARG A 168 -12.98 -12.97 9.87
N PRO A 169 -11.89 -13.71 10.14
CA PRO A 169 -10.60 -13.14 10.52
C PRO A 169 -9.98 -12.31 9.41
N SER A 170 -10.22 -12.66 8.14
CA SER A 170 -9.65 -11.94 6.98
C SER A 170 -10.11 -10.47 6.92
N ALA A 171 -11.39 -10.20 7.16
CA ALA A 171 -11.91 -8.84 7.14
C ALA A 171 -11.39 -8.01 8.32
N ARG A 172 -11.24 -8.62 9.51
CA ARG A 172 -10.63 -7.97 10.68
C ARG A 172 -9.16 -7.61 10.42
N ASN A 173 -8.39 -8.52 9.84
CA ASN A 173 -6.99 -8.29 9.54
C ASN A 173 -6.78 -7.11 8.58
N ILE A 174 -7.66 -6.93 7.58
CA ILE A 174 -7.61 -5.80 6.68
C ILE A 174 -7.99 -4.49 7.38
N SER A 175 -8.99 -4.52 8.25
CA SER A 175 -9.35 -3.35 9.06
C SER A 175 -8.17 -2.93 9.95
N PHE A 176 -7.50 -3.86 10.62
CA PHE A 176 -6.27 -3.56 11.38
C PHE A 176 -5.16 -3.02 10.50
N LEU A 177 -4.96 -3.57 9.30
CA LEU A 177 -3.99 -3.08 8.34
C LEU A 177 -4.28 -1.63 7.94
N LEU A 178 -5.53 -1.31 7.61
CA LEU A 178 -5.93 0.07 7.29
C LEU A 178 -5.70 1.02 8.46
N VAL A 179 -6.09 0.62 9.68
CA VAL A 179 -5.84 1.43 10.88
C VAL A 179 -4.33 1.65 11.08
N ALA A 180 -3.50 0.61 10.91
CA ALA A 180 -2.05 0.74 11.03
C ALA A 180 -1.48 1.71 9.98
N VAL A 181 -1.95 1.63 8.73
CA VAL A 181 -1.54 2.56 7.65
C VAL A 181 -1.99 3.98 7.96
N LEU A 182 -3.21 4.18 8.47
CA LEU A 182 -3.70 5.49 8.89
C LEU A 182 -2.85 6.08 10.03
N LEU A 183 -2.51 5.27 11.04
CA LEU A 183 -1.64 5.72 12.12
C LEU A 183 -0.26 6.12 11.61
N LEU A 184 0.35 5.29 10.74
CA LEU A 184 1.62 5.62 10.11
C LEU A 184 1.53 6.90 9.28
N GLN A 185 0.44 7.09 8.53
CA GLN A 185 0.21 8.30 7.75
C GLN A 185 0.08 9.54 8.65
N VAL A 186 -0.67 9.46 9.74
CA VAL A 186 -0.83 10.58 10.67
C VAL A 186 0.50 10.95 11.33
N LEU A 187 1.29 9.94 11.73
CA LEU A 187 2.57 10.16 12.42
C LEU A 187 3.69 10.64 11.50
N LEU A 188 3.79 10.06 10.30
CA LEU A 188 4.93 10.25 9.41
C LEU A 188 4.62 11.13 8.19
N ARG A 189 3.35 11.28 7.83
CA ARG A 189 2.87 12.01 6.64
C ARG A 189 3.46 11.52 5.31
N LEU A 190 3.86 10.26 5.26
CA LEU A 190 4.47 9.64 4.08
C LEU A 190 3.40 9.09 3.12
N PRO A 191 3.70 9.04 1.80
CA PRO A 191 4.90 9.54 1.14
C PRO A 191 4.88 11.07 0.86
N THR A 192 3.71 11.67 0.64
CA THR A 192 3.53 13.04 0.14
C THR A 192 2.79 13.95 1.14
N GLY A 193 2.31 13.39 2.25
CA GLY A 193 1.35 14.05 3.15
C GLY A 193 -0.11 13.82 2.75
N ASN A 194 -0.38 13.35 1.53
CA ASN A 194 -1.71 13.01 1.06
C ASN A 194 -2.10 11.59 1.46
N LEU A 195 -3.32 11.41 1.97
CA LEU A 195 -3.83 10.10 2.39
C LEU A 195 -4.00 9.15 1.20
N TRP A 196 -4.42 9.67 0.05
CA TRP A 196 -4.64 8.82 -1.13
C TRP A 196 -3.35 8.17 -1.61
N ASP A 197 -2.24 8.91 -1.61
CA ASP A 197 -0.92 8.39 -1.96
C ASP A 197 -0.39 7.38 -0.92
N ALA A 198 -0.86 7.47 0.32
CA ALA A 198 -0.54 6.48 1.35
C ALA A 198 -1.33 5.18 1.18
N LEU A 199 -2.55 5.24 0.67
CA LEU A 199 -3.44 4.09 0.51
C LEU A 199 -3.33 3.41 -0.84
N LEU A 200 -3.08 4.16 -1.92
CA LEU A 200 -3.12 3.61 -3.26
C LEU A 200 -1.99 4.19 -4.12
N ASP A 201 -1.27 3.32 -4.77
CA ASP A 201 -0.32 3.65 -5.83
C ASP A 201 -0.73 2.97 -7.16
N PRO A 202 -0.18 3.38 -8.31
CA PRO A 202 -0.52 2.81 -9.60
C PRO A 202 -0.34 1.28 -9.67
N TRP A 203 0.66 0.74 -8.97
CA TRP A 203 0.96 -0.69 -8.99
C TRP A 203 -0.07 -1.50 -8.23
N LEU A 204 -0.43 -1.06 -7.02
CA LEU A 204 -1.49 -1.68 -6.24
C LEU A 204 -2.83 -1.60 -6.98
N TRP A 205 -3.13 -0.46 -7.60
CA TRP A 205 -4.33 -0.28 -8.40
C TRP A 205 -4.42 -1.25 -9.59
N ILE A 206 -3.31 -1.46 -10.32
CA ILE A 206 -3.24 -2.46 -11.40
C ILE A 206 -3.46 -3.87 -10.84
N VAL A 207 -2.81 -4.22 -9.72
CA VAL A 207 -2.97 -5.54 -9.09
C VAL A 207 -4.43 -5.78 -8.69
N LEU A 208 -5.10 -4.81 -8.09
CA LEU A 208 -6.51 -4.91 -7.71
C LEU A 208 -7.42 -5.15 -8.92
N GLN A 209 -7.16 -4.47 -10.05
CA GLN A 209 -7.92 -4.68 -11.29
C GLN A 209 -7.70 -6.09 -11.86
N LEU A 210 -6.45 -6.56 -11.90
CA LEU A 210 -6.13 -7.91 -12.37
C LEU A 210 -6.77 -8.99 -11.50
N GLU A 211 -6.74 -8.83 -10.17
CA GLU A 211 -7.44 -9.74 -9.26
C GLU A 211 -8.96 -9.71 -9.46
N GLY A 212 -9.54 -8.54 -9.60
CA GLY A 212 -10.97 -8.37 -9.89
C GLY A 212 -11.38 -9.11 -11.16
N LEU A 213 -10.61 -8.92 -12.24
CA LEU A 213 -10.83 -9.61 -13.51
C LEU A 213 -10.71 -11.14 -13.36
N GLN A 214 -9.67 -11.63 -12.69
CA GLN A 214 -9.48 -13.06 -12.47
C GLN A 214 -10.62 -13.68 -11.67
N ARG A 215 -11.11 -13.00 -10.62
CA ARG A 215 -12.26 -13.45 -9.82
C ARG A 215 -13.54 -13.50 -10.67
N GLY A 216 -13.77 -12.50 -11.51
CA GLY A 216 -14.88 -12.47 -12.46
C GLY A 216 -14.85 -13.65 -13.41
N LEU A 217 -13.70 -13.88 -14.08
CA LEU A 217 -13.54 -14.99 -15.03
C LEU A 217 -13.73 -16.38 -14.39
N ARG A 218 -13.25 -16.56 -13.14
CA ARG A 218 -13.47 -17.83 -12.41
C ARG A 218 -14.96 -18.09 -12.15
N ARG A 219 -15.72 -17.07 -11.75
CA ARG A 219 -17.17 -17.19 -11.52
C ARG A 219 -17.92 -17.54 -12.80
N PHE A 220 -17.56 -16.91 -13.93
CA PHE A 220 -18.16 -17.24 -15.22
C PHE A 220 -17.93 -18.70 -15.63
N ARG A 221 -16.73 -19.22 -15.43
CA ARG A 221 -16.42 -20.62 -15.74
C ARG A 221 -17.17 -21.61 -14.86
N SER A 222 -17.35 -21.30 -13.56
CA SER A 222 -18.07 -22.18 -12.63
C SER A 222 -19.59 -22.16 -12.84
N SER A 223 -20.14 -21.18 -13.54
CA SER A 223 -21.60 -21.14 -13.87
C SER A 223 -21.95 -21.86 -15.17
N GLN A 224 -20.94 -22.29 -15.95
CA GLN A 224 -21.12 -23.02 -17.22
C GLN A 224 -20.84 -24.54 -17.08
N SER A 225 -20.33 -24.98 -15.92
CA SER A 225 -20.15 -26.40 -15.56
C SER A 225 -21.27 -26.89 -14.63
#